data_efe384d950723a4280085952af375c87
#
_entry.id   efe384d950723a4280085952af375c87
#
_cell.length_a   1.000
_cell.length_b   1.000
_cell.length_c   1.000
_cell.angle_alpha   90.00
_cell.angle_beta   90.00
_cell.angle_gamma   90.00
#
_symmetry.space_group_name_H-M   'P 1'
#
loop_
_entity.id
_entity.type
_entity.pdbx_description
1 polymer ?
#
loop_
_entity_poly.entity_id
_entity_poly.type
_entity_poly.pdbx_seq_one_letter_code
_entity_poly.pdbx_strand_id
1 'polypeptide(L)'
;MPNYLNIAAWWTETQGGNCAVPRTTTVDSLPKDYRDLRPTSLYVAPWAEGTWHLRDAIDYMVTADIATLNYAAKFKDELLYNRYQAARNTIHQFRTSAPYAYIIPQQQRDPVAPAELLRRMAFMGIRIDQLGREMTYDGATYPKGTWVIPMDQEYAQLVRELFEAQKYPDMGDDVPYDAAGWTLPYQMNVNVVEGDEPLPAAFRAALLPIKGTATDWHTAPTEPFTTNAEAAGIVPLPGGISGSGDVVELDPAQNNSFVLINRVIGAGGTVRFAPAANGHGARYLVSGVDAAKLDGWARELSVRAERTSAAPPSAAAPTRVALVKMAAGNIDEGWTEWLLDTHGYKYSLITPADLQAANLNSRFDVIILGSQSVGPRGGRGGRGGGGRGGRGSNPAADSASARDVRGIDEFVRGGGTVVAWNQGTMPLVNALHLPVHNVVQGVNRRDYFTGGSIMRVIADTTHPLMAGMPAEADVFVEGSPVFTTTDGFDGSVLAKYPASGTLLRSGFLDGEQYMRGFAAALDVKHDNGHVVLFAFQPEWRGQSTGTFRTVFNSMLFGGDVAKQAVGASGFWTAPPLPVQAGTPGGSERRPPPNH
;
A
#
# COMPACT_ATOMS: atom_id res chain seq x y z
N MET A 1 -15.87 -9.88 3.93
CA MET A 1 -16.04 -10.15 2.46
C MET A 1 -17.37 -10.87 2.12
N PRO A 2 -17.69 -12.10 2.60
CA PRO A 2 -18.91 -12.81 2.17
C PRO A 2 -20.19 -12.02 2.42
N ASN A 3 -20.28 -11.26 3.51
CA ASN A 3 -21.48 -10.48 3.85
C ASN A 3 -21.83 -9.45 2.77
N TYR A 4 -20.82 -8.84 2.13
CA TYR A 4 -21.03 -7.91 1.02
C TYR A 4 -21.47 -8.59 -0.28
N LEU A 5 -21.38 -9.93 -0.34
CA LEU A 5 -21.91 -10.78 -1.41
C LEU A 5 -23.24 -11.43 -0.99
N ASN A 6 -23.93 -10.86 -0.01
CA ASN A 6 -25.21 -11.33 0.53
C ASN A 6 -25.16 -12.77 1.11
N ILE A 7 -23.98 -13.21 1.56
CA ILE A 7 -23.77 -14.51 2.18
C ILE A 7 -23.66 -14.31 3.68
N ALA A 8 -24.53 -14.98 4.45
CA ALA A 8 -24.42 -15.01 5.90
C ALA A 8 -23.07 -15.65 6.29
N ALA A 9 -22.24 -14.88 6.96
CA ALA A 9 -20.91 -15.30 7.37
C ALA A 9 -20.54 -14.68 8.70
N TRP A 10 -19.72 -15.39 9.44
CA TRP A 10 -19.09 -14.94 10.67
C TRP A 10 -17.64 -15.41 10.70
N TRP A 11 -16.85 -14.71 11.45
CA TRP A 11 -15.45 -15.04 11.65
C TRP A 11 -15.30 -15.76 12.97
N THR A 12 -14.63 -16.90 12.97
CA THR A 12 -14.22 -17.61 14.17
C THR A 12 -12.70 -17.64 14.23
N GLU A 13 -12.16 -17.23 15.37
CA GLU A 13 -10.72 -17.19 15.58
C GLU A 13 -10.40 -17.73 16.99
N THR A 14 -9.48 -18.66 17.06
CA THR A 14 -8.93 -19.16 18.31
C THR A 14 -7.52 -18.61 18.50
N GLN A 15 -7.06 -18.52 19.75
CA GLN A 15 -5.71 -18.10 20.03
C GLN A 15 -4.70 -19.06 19.39
N GLY A 16 -4.02 -18.62 18.33
CA GLY A 16 -2.83 -19.25 17.78
C GLY A 16 -1.65 -19.04 18.73
N GLY A 17 -1.03 -20.10 19.19
CA GLY A 17 0.25 -20.03 19.87
C GLY A 17 1.42 -20.00 18.89
N ASN A 18 2.64 -19.77 19.38
CA ASN A 18 3.87 -19.87 18.57
C ASN A 18 4.02 -21.29 18.04
N CYS A 19 3.56 -21.57 16.82
CA CYS A 19 3.76 -22.84 16.12
C CYS A 19 3.59 -24.08 17.00
N ALA A 20 2.40 -24.25 17.61
CA ALA A 20 2.05 -25.38 18.44
C ALA A 20 2.78 -25.49 19.82
N VAL A 21 3.53 -24.48 20.20
CA VAL A 21 4.15 -24.48 21.53
C VAL A 21 3.09 -24.32 22.61
N PRO A 22 2.98 -25.26 23.59
CA PRO A 22 2.03 -25.15 24.69
C PRO A 22 2.22 -23.87 25.49
N ARG A 23 1.11 -23.27 25.92
CA ARG A 23 1.12 -22.05 26.72
C ARG A 23 0.33 -22.26 28.01
N THR A 24 1.01 -22.13 29.16
CA THR A 24 0.33 -22.14 30.45
C THR A 24 -0.21 -20.75 30.78
N THR A 25 -1.49 -20.68 31.13
CA THR A 25 -2.22 -19.47 31.47
C THR A 25 -2.77 -19.63 32.90
N THR A 26 -2.61 -18.60 33.71
CA THR A 26 -3.25 -18.47 35.02
C THR A 26 -4.21 -17.29 35.02
N VAL A 27 -5.21 -17.27 35.89
CA VAL A 27 -6.16 -16.15 36.01
C VAL A 27 -5.41 -14.82 36.20
N ASP A 28 -4.34 -14.84 37.01
CA ASP A 28 -3.53 -13.63 37.24
C ASP A 28 -2.77 -13.13 36.00
N SER A 29 -2.53 -13.99 35.04
CA SER A 29 -1.90 -13.61 33.76
C SER A 29 -2.88 -12.93 32.78
N LEU A 30 -4.19 -13.01 33.03
CA LEU A 30 -5.21 -12.37 32.25
C LEU A 30 -5.34 -10.88 32.59
N PRO A 31 -5.74 -10.03 31.62
CA PRO A 31 -6.16 -8.66 31.90
C PRO A 31 -7.28 -8.66 32.96
N LYS A 32 -7.34 -7.62 33.79
CA LYS A 32 -8.30 -7.54 34.91
C LYS A 32 -9.75 -7.83 34.50
N ASP A 33 -10.16 -7.32 33.36
CA ASP A 33 -11.54 -7.41 32.85
C ASP A 33 -11.91 -8.84 32.40
N TYR A 34 -10.93 -9.72 32.22
CA TYR A 34 -11.11 -11.12 31.77
C TYR A 34 -10.86 -12.14 32.89
N ARG A 35 -10.67 -11.70 34.14
CA ARG A 35 -10.41 -12.58 35.31
C ARG A 35 -11.66 -13.19 35.92
N ASP A 36 -12.83 -12.66 35.61
CA ASP A 36 -14.09 -13.26 36.00
C ASP A 36 -14.47 -14.40 35.06
N LEU A 37 -14.25 -15.62 35.49
CA LEU A 37 -14.50 -16.84 34.70
C LEU A 37 -15.95 -17.32 34.77
N ARG A 38 -16.89 -16.54 35.28
CA ARG A 38 -18.31 -16.89 35.25
C ARG A 38 -18.83 -16.78 33.80
N PRO A 39 -19.59 -17.80 33.34
CA PRO A 39 -20.18 -17.74 32.01
C PRO A 39 -21.10 -16.53 31.83
N THR A 40 -20.94 -15.83 30.71
CA THR A 40 -21.80 -14.71 30.30
C THR A 40 -22.21 -14.93 28.84
N SER A 41 -23.14 -14.11 28.32
CA SER A 41 -23.61 -14.21 26.94
C SER A 41 -22.52 -14.06 25.88
N LEU A 42 -21.48 -13.27 26.17
CA LEU A 42 -20.34 -13.05 25.28
C LEU A 42 -19.11 -13.87 25.67
N TYR A 43 -19.18 -14.62 26.77
CA TYR A 43 -18.08 -15.41 27.32
C TYR A 43 -18.63 -16.69 27.94
N VAL A 44 -19.24 -17.52 27.09
CA VAL A 44 -20.07 -18.66 27.53
C VAL A 44 -19.29 -19.82 28.15
N ALA A 45 -18.04 -20.03 27.73
CA ALA A 45 -17.17 -21.10 28.24
C ALA A 45 -15.74 -20.58 28.42
N PRO A 46 -15.50 -19.79 29.48
CA PRO A 46 -14.17 -19.27 29.77
C PRO A 46 -13.17 -20.40 29.96
N TRP A 47 -11.97 -20.23 29.39
CA TRP A 47 -10.87 -21.14 29.63
C TRP A 47 -10.46 -21.10 31.10
N ALA A 48 -10.52 -22.25 31.74
CA ALA A 48 -9.99 -22.41 33.09
C ALA A 48 -8.45 -22.31 33.06
N GLU A 49 -7.83 -22.16 34.25
CA GLU A 49 -6.38 -22.21 34.35
C GLU A 49 -5.81 -23.52 33.79
N GLY A 50 -4.63 -23.46 33.21
CA GLY A 50 -3.95 -24.65 32.71
C GLY A 50 -3.11 -24.39 31.45
N THR A 51 -2.72 -25.48 30.82
CA THR A 51 -1.90 -25.44 29.61
C THR A 51 -2.78 -25.55 28.38
N TRP A 52 -2.74 -24.52 27.56
CA TRP A 52 -3.36 -24.51 26.22
C TRP A 52 -2.43 -25.15 25.21
N HIS A 53 -2.95 -26.12 24.45
CA HIS A 53 -2.25 -26.82 23.39
C HIS A 53 -2.87 -26.47 22.02
N LEU A 54 -2.15 -26.76 20.95
CA LEU A 54 -2.70 -26.64 19.59
C LEU A 54 -3.98 -27.47 19.42
N ARG A 55 -4.06 -28.63 20.07
CA ARG A 55 -5.23 -29.50 20.05
C ARG A 55 -6.48 -28.79 20.58
N ASP A 56 -6.35 -28.00 21.64
CA ASP A 56 -7.47 -27.24 22.22
C ASP A 56 -8.01 -26.23 21.20
N ALA A 57 -7.10 -25.51 20.51
CA ALA A 57 -7.49 -24.60 19.44
C ALA A 57 -8.25 -25.30 18.32
N ILE A 58 -7.76 -26.47 17.88
CA ILE A 58 -8.41 -27.29 16.83
C ILE A 58 -9.79 -27.75 17.29
N ASP A 59 -9.94 -28.25 18.52
CA ASP A 59 -11.21 -28.73 19.05
C ASP A 59 -12.27 -27.61 19.13
N TYR A 60 -11.88 -26.38 19.49
CA TYR A 60 -12.75 -25.20 19.45
C TYR A 60 -13.18 -24.88 18.01
N MET A 61 -12.24 -24.88 17.06
CA MET A 61 -12.54 -24.60 15.65
C MET A 61 -13.46 -25.64 15.04
N VAL A 62 -13.18 -26.94 15.26
CA VAL A 62 -14.04 -28.05 14.79
C VAL A 62 -15.43 -27.96 15.38
N THR A 63 -15.55 -27.58 16.67
CA THR A 63 -16.85 -27.39 17.33
C THR A 63 -17.63 -26.24 16.65
N ALA A 64 -16.97 -25.13 16.33
CA ALA A 64 -17.59 -24.02 15.63
C ALA A 64 -18.01 -24.40 14.20
N ASP A 65 -17.18 -25.17 13.48
CA ASP A 65 -17.47 -25.64 12.13
C ASP A 65 -18.69 -26.60 12.12
N ILE A 66 -18.73 -27.54 13.04
CA ILE A 66 -19.88 -28.46 13.18
C ILE A 66 -21.16 -27.69 13.53
N ALA A 67 -21.06 -26.72 14.44
CA ALA A 67 -22.20 -25.86 14.79
C ALA A 67 -22.69 -25.06 13.57
N THR A 68 -21.77 -24.53 12.78
CA THR A 68 -22.07 -23.81 11.53
C THR A 68 -22.79 -24.69 10.52
N LEU A 69 -22.28 -25.91 10.28
CA LEU A 69 -22.90 -26.88 9.38
C LEU A 69 -24.29 -27.28 9.85
N ASN A 70 -24.46 -27.54 11.15
CA ASN A 70 -25.76 -27.86 11.75
C ASN A 70 -26.76 -26.73 11.61
N TYR A 71 -26.31 -25.48 11.87
CA TYR A 71 -27.13 -24.28 11.67
C TYR A 71 -27.55 -24.13 10.21
N ALA A 72 -26.60 -24.28 9.28
CA ALA A 72 -26.87 -24.17 7.85
C ALA A 72 -27.85 -25.27 7.37
N ALA A 73 -27.70 -26.49 7.83
CA ALA A 73 -28.62 -27.59 7.49
C ALA A 73 -30.03 -27.36 8.04
N LYS A 74 -30.15 -26.85 9.27
CA LYS A 74 -31.43 -26.59 9.95
C LYS A 74 -32.17 -25.39 9.36
N PHE A 75 -31.49 -24.35 8.97
CA PHE A 75 -32.06 -23.07 8.51
C PHE A 75 -31.75 -22.79 7.02
N LYS A 76 -31.56 -23.82 6.20
CA LYS A 76 -31.16 -23.67 4.79
C LYS A 76 -32.10 -22.76 3.99
N ASP A 77 -33.40 -22.94 4.19
CA ASP A 77 -34.43 -22.25 3.41
C ASP A 77 -34.45 -20.75 3.78
N GLU A 78 -34.31 -20.42 5.06
CA GLU A 78 -34.19 -19.05 5.57
C GLU A 78 -32.90 -18.39 5.09
N LEU A 79 -31.78 -19.10 5.12
CA LEU A 79 -30.50 -18.56 4.65
C LEU A 79 -30.52 -18.24 3.15
N LEU A 80 -31.09 -19.14 2.33
CA LEU A 80 -31.26 -18.92 0.89
C LEU A 80 -32.22 -17.76 0.61
N TYR A 81 -33.36 -17.73 1.31
CA TYR A 81 -34.34 -16.65 1.19
C TYR A 81 -33.72 -15.29 1.60
N ASN A 82 -33.00 -15.24 2.70
CA ASN A 82 -32.34 -14.03 3.19
C ASN A 82 -31.30 -13.50 2.18
N ARG A 83 -30.53 -14.41 1.56
CA ARG A 83 -29.59 -14.03 0.48
C ARG A 83 -30.33 -13.37 -0.69
N TYR A 84 -31.41 -13.98 -1.14
CA TYR A 84 -32.25 -13.43 -2.20
C TYR A 84 -32.86 -12.08 -1.80
N GLN A 85 -33.41 -11.99 -0.58
CA GLN A 85 -34.03 -10.76 -0.10
C GLN A 85 -32.99 -9.64 0.09
N ALA A 86 -31.80 -9.94 0.60
CA ALA A 86 -30.71 -8.97 0.74
C ALA A 86 -30.30 -8.41 -0.62
N ALA A 87 -30.16 -9.25 -1.64
CA ALA A 87 -29.86 -8.82 -3.00
C ALA A 87 -30.95 -7.87 -3.55
N ARG A 88 -32.21 -8.23 -3.36
CA ARG A 88 -33.35 -7.37 -3.79
C ARG A 88 -33.37 -6.03 -3.06
N ASN A 89 -33.10 -6.04 -1.77
CA ASN A 89 -33.05 -4.82 -0.95
C ASN A 89 -31.92 -3.91 -1.42
N THR A 90 -30.74 -4.47 -1.70
CA THR A 90 -29.59 -3.72 -2.24
C THR A 90 -29.92 -3.08 -3.58
N ILE A 91 -30.51 -3.84 -4.52
CA ILE A 91 -30.93 -3.31 -5.82
C ILE A 91 -31.97 -2.18 -5.63
N HIS A 92 -32.94 -2.36 -4.74
CA HIS A 92 -33.95 -1.34 -4.47
C HIS A 92 -33.34 -0.08 -3.86
N GLN A 93 -32.45 -0.24 -2.89
CA GLN A 93 -31.76 0.87 -2.23
C GLN A 93 -31.07 1.78 -3.26
N PHE A 94 -30.23 1.21 -4.14
CA PHE A 94 -29.47 2.00 -5.10
C PHE A 94 -30.25 2.41 -6.38
N ARG A 95 -31.50 2.00 -6.49
CA ARG A 95 -32.44 2.61 -7.44
C ARG A 95 -33.06 3.91 -6.93
N THR A 96 -33.05 4.11 -5.62
CA THR A 96 -33.79 5.21 -4.95
C THR A 96 -32.91 6.14 -4.15
N SER A 97 -31.62 5.79 -3.96
CA SER A 97 -30.66 6.61 -3.23
C SER A 97 -29.26 6.50 -3.84
N ALA A 98 -28.49 7.59 -3.72
CA ALA A 98 -27.09 7.64 -4.14
C ALA A 98 -26.20 6.68 -3.29
N PRO A 99 -25.04 6.29 -3.85
CA PRO A 99 -24.62 6.55 -5.22
C PRO A 99 -25.39 5.71 -6.23
N TYR A 100 -25.75 6.30 -7.37
CA TYR A 100 -26.47 5.58 -8.44
C TYR A 100 -25.52 4.85 -9.40
N ALA A 101 -24.29 5.30 -9.49
CA ALA A 101 -23.22 4.67 -10.28
C ALA A 101 -21.86 5.14 -9.80
N TYR A 102 -20.83 4.37 -10.14
CA TYR A 102 -19.45 4.87 -10.19
C TYR A 102 -18.99 4.92 -11.64
N ILE A 103 -18.40 6.05 -12.04
CA ILE A 103 -17.97 6.33 -13.41
C ILE A 103 -16.45 6.41 -13.43
N ILE A 104 -15.82 5.63 -14.28
CA ILE A 104 -14.38 5.52 -14.37
C ILE A 104 -13.95 5.89 -15.80
N PRO A 105 -13.51 7.14 -16.03
CA PRO A 105 -12.98 7.55 -17.33
C PRO A 105 -11.76 6.72 -17.69
N GLN A 106 -11.64 6.35 -18.97
CA GLN A 106 -10.46 5.62 -19.45
C GLN A 106 -9.19 6.47 -19.46
N GLN A 107 -9.34 7.80 -19.49
CA GLN A 107 -8.22 8.74 -19.40
C GLN A 107 -7.73 8.84 -17.96
N GLN A 108 -6.72 8.06 -17.65
CA GLN A 108 -6.07 7.99 -16.35
C GLN A 108 -4.57 8.31 -16.49
N ARG A 109 -3.93 8.67 -15.38
CA ARG A 109 -2.47 8.87 -15.36
C ARG A 109 -1.73 7.56 -15.68
N ASP A 110 -2.17 6.46 -15.08
CA ASP A 110 -1.75 5.11 -15.40
C ASP A 110 -2.93 4.41 -16.11
N PRO A 111 -2.83 4.08 -17.40
CA PRO A 111 -3.95 3.51 -18.15
C PRO A 111 -4.30 2.07 -17.71
N VAL A 112 -3.37 1.38 -17.03
CA VAL A 112 -3.57 0.00 -16.58
C VAL A 112 -4.26 -0.06 -15.21
N ALA A 113 -4.04 0.92 -14.34
CA ALA A 113 -4.58 0.92 -12.98
C ALA A 113 -6.12 0.76 -12.92
N PRO A 114 -6.95 1.47 -13.73
CA PRO A 114 -8.39 1.25 -13.71
C PRO A 114 -8.78 -0.14 -14.20
N ALA A 115 -8.10 -0.69 -15.20
CA ALA A 115 -8.37 -2.05 -15.68
C ALA A 115 -8.08 -3.08 -14.58
N GLU A 116 -6.99 -2.91 -13.84
CA GLU A 116 -6.64 -3.74 -12.68
C GLU A 116 -7.70 -3.67 -11.57
N LEU A 117 -8.19 -2.46 -11.26
CA LEU A 117 -9.25 -2.26 -10.29
C LEU A 117 -10.54 -2.97 -10.73
N LEU A 118 -10.99 -2.68 -11.93
CA LEU A 118 -12.27 -3.17 -12.46
C LEU A 118 -12.26 -4.68 -12.69
N ARG A 119 -11.12 -5.26 -13.07
CA ARG A 119 -10.99 -6.71 -13.21
C ARG A 119 -11.21 -7.43 -11.88
N ARG A 120 -10.68 -6.91 -10.77
CA ARG A 120 -10.94 -7.47 -9.44
C ARG A 120 -12.42 -7.38 -9.06
N MET A 121 -13.10 -6.29 -9.44
CA MET A 121 -14.54 -6.15 -9.26
C MET A 121 -15.31 -7.19 -10.09
N ALA A 122 -14.98 -7.33 -11.38
CA ALA A 122 -15.61 -8.30 -12.26
C ALA A 122 -15.43 -9.75 -11.75
N PHE A 123 -14.24 -10.09 -11.24
CA PHE A 123 -13.98 -11.38 -10.62
C PHE A 123 -14.90 -11.68 -9.43
N MET A 124 -15.27 -10.67 -8.66
CA MET A 124 -16.22 -10.79 -7.55
C MET A 124 -17.68 -10.75 -7.98
N GLY A 125 -17.96 -10.76 -9.28
CA GLY A 125 -19.32 -10.78 -9.83
C GLY A 125 -19.98 -9.39 -9.96
N ILE A 126 -19.22 -8.31 -9.85
CA ILE A 126 -19.73 -6.96 -10.06
C ILE A 126 -19.96 -6.74 -11.56
N ARG A 127 -21.18 -6.29 -11.90
CA ARG A 127 -21.50 -5.87 -13.25
C ARG A 127 -20.85 -4.53 -13.56
N ILE A 128 -20.08 -4.52 -14.66
CA ILE A 128 -19.41 -3.34 -15.20
C ILE A 128 -19.86 -3.19 -16.64
N ASP A 129 -20.25 -1.98 -17.00
CA ASP A 129 -20.66 -1.63 -18.35
C ASP A 129 -19.71 -0.58 -18.92
N GLN A 130 -19.76 -0.37 -20.25
CA GLN A 130 -19.08 0.72 -20.93
C GLN A 130 -20.05 1.59 -21.71
N LEU A 131 -19.78 2.90 -21.80
CA LEU A 131 -20.51 3.78 -22.68
C LEU A 131 -20.24 3.44 -24.15
N GLY A 132 -21.27 3.09 -24.88
CA GLY A 132 -21.21 2.82 -26.32
C GLY A 132 -21.06 4.09 -27.17
N ARG A 133 -21.34 5.26 -26.60
CA ARG A 133 -21.22 6.60 -27.19
C ARG A 133 -20.93 7.62 -26.10
N GLU A 134 -20.57 8.83 -26.51
CA GLU A 134 -20.42 9.95 -25.59
C GLU A 134 -21.76 10.30 -24.93
N MET A 135 -21.73 10.56 -23.62
CA MET A 135 -22.91 10.91 -22.82
C MET A 135 -22.58 11.99 -21.80
N THR A 136 -23.55 12.86 -21.54
CA THR A 136 -23.48 13.84 -20.44
C THR A 136 -24.27 13.30 -19.25
N TYR A 137 -23.70 13.41 -18.07
CA TYR A 137 -24.30 13.01 -16.81
C TYR A 137 -23.75 13.88 -15.68
N ASP A 138 -24.63 14.38 -14.83
CA ASP A 138 -24.28 15.21 -13.67
C ASP A 138 -23.31 16.36 -14.01
N GLY A 139 -23.63 17.12 -15.06
CA GLY A 139 -22.85 18.27 -15.52
C GLY A 139 -21.52 17.96 -16.22
N ALA A 140 -21.09 16.70 -16.28
CA ALA A 140 -19.86 16.27 -16.95
C ALA A 140 -20.15 15.44 -18.21
N THR A 141 -19.26 15.54 -19.21
CA THR A 141 -19.32 14.76 -20.44
C THR A 141 -18.30 13.64 -20.43
N TYR A 142 -18.77 12.43 -20.65
CA TYR A 142 -17.98 11.20 -20.62
C TYR A 142 -17.89 10.60 -22.02
N PRO A 143 -16.70 10.35 -22.55
CA PRO A 143 -16.51 9.81 -23.89
C PRO A 143 -16.97 8.34 -23.99
N LYS A 144 -17.16 7.88 -25.21
CA LYS A 144 -17.34 6.46 -25.51
C LYS A 144 -16.21 5.64 -24.86
N GLY A 145 -16.54 4.48 -24.31
CA GLY A 145 -15.58 3.58 -23.66
C GLY A 145 -15.39 3.82 -22.16
N THR A 146 -15.90 4.94 -21.62
CA THR A 146 -15.92 5.16 -20.15
C THR A 146 -16.60 3.99 -19.47
N TRP A 147 -15.95 3.44 -18.43
CA TRP A 147 -16.53 2.37 -17.63
C TRP A 147 -17.53 2.94 -16.63
N VAL A 148 -18.60 2.19 -16.42
CA VAL A 148 -19.66 2.53 -15.48
C VAL A 148 -20.00 1.30 -14.65
N ILE A 149 -20.07 1.45 -13.35
CA ILE A 149 -20.58 0.46 -12.41
C ILE A 149 -21.94 0.94 -11.94
N PRO A 150 -23.06 0.49 -12.54
CA PRO A 150 -24.39 0.83 -12.03
C PRO A 150 -24.59 0.20 -10.67
N MET A 151 -25.10 0.96 -9.71
CA MET A 151 -25.24 0.49 -8.34
C MET A 151 -26.53 -0.31 -8.09
N ASP A 152 -27.48 -0.30 -9.01
CA ASP A 152 -28.69 -1.12 -8.93
C ASP A 152 -28.42 -2.60 -9.28
N GLN A 153 -27.50 -3.20 -8.56
CA GLN A 153 -27.06 -4.59 -8.69
C GLN A 153 -26.91 -5.25 -7.31
N GLU A 154 -26.91 -6.59 -7.28
CA GLU A 154 -26.96 -7.37 -6.04
C GLU A 154 -25.77 -7.21 -5.11
N TYR A 155 -24.58 -6.91 -5.65
CA TYR A 155 -23.34 -6.77 -4.87
C TYR A 155 -22.85 -5.31 -4.77
N ALA A 156 -23.74 -4.34 -4.97
CA ALA A 156 -23.40 -2.92 -4.93
C ALA A 156 -22.81 -2.49 -3.57
N GLN A 157 -23.20 -3.14 -2.47
CA GLN A 157 -22.59 -2.87 -1.17
C GLN A 157 -21.08 -3.16 -1.14
N LEU A 158 -20.61 -4.18 -1.88
CA LEU A 158 -19.19 -4.45 -2.01
C LEU A 158 -18.47 -3.34 -2.76
N VAL A 159 -19.07 -2.83 -3.84
CA VAL A 159 -18.50 -1.70 -4.60
C VAL A 159 -18.38 -0.48 -3.70
N ARG A 160 -19.45 -0.16 -3.00
CA ARG A 160 -19.48 0.97 -2.07
C ARG A 160 -18.39 0.84 -1.00
N GLU A 161 -18.29 -0.31 -0.36
CA GLU A 161 -17.29 -0.60 0.69
C GLU A 161 -15.85 -0.40 0.23
N LEU A 162 -15.56 -0.74 -1.03
CA LEU A 162 -14.22 -0.64 -1.59
C LEU A 162 -13.89 0.75 -2.17
N PHE A 163 -14.91 1.55 -2.48
CA PHE A 163 -14.75 2.84 -3.18
C PHE A 163 -14.97 4.04 -2.28
N GLU A 164 -15.86 3.95 -1.29
CA GLU A 164 -16.11 5.06 -0.38
C GLU A 164 -14.93 5.31 0.57
N ALA A 165 -14.77 6.56 0.99
CA ALA A 165 -13.85 6.90 2.05
C ALA A 165 -14.40 6.41 3.39
N GLN A 166 -13.67 5.54 4.09
CA GLN A 166 -14.05 5.10 5.41
C GLN A 166 -13.96 6.27 6.39
N LYS A 167 -15.04 6.49 7.13
CA LYS A 167 -15.17 7.54 8.14
C LYS A 167 -15.62 6.88 9.44
N TYR A 168 -14.89 7.14 10.49
CA TYR A 168 -15.20 6.61 11.81
C TYR A 168 -15.99 7.65 12.62
N PRO A 169 -16.95 7.21 13.44
CA PRO A 169 -17.57 8.07 14.44
C PRO A 169 -16.53 8.43 15.52
N ASP A 170 -16.90 9.37 16.40
CA ASP A 170 -16.14 9.56 17.63
C ASP A 170 -16.20 8.27 18.45
N MET A 171 -15.04 7.64 18.66
CA MET A 171 -14.92 6.38 19.38
C MET A 171 -14.49 6.58 20.85
N GLY A 172 -14.36 7.84 21.28
CA GLY A 172 -13.88 8.17 22.63
C GLY A 172 -12.42 7.72 22.83
N ASP A 173 -12.19 6.89 23.86
CA ASP A 173 -10.85 6.33 24.17
C ASP A 173 -10.50 5.09 23.31
N ASP A 174 -11.43 4.56 22.54
CA ASP A 174 -11.22 3.40 21.69
C ASP A 174 -10.60 3.81 20.34
N VAL A 175 -9.89 2.89 19.72
CA VAL A 175 -9.27 3.07 18.40
C VAL A 175 -9.50 1.82 17.57
N PRO A 176 -9.54 1.93 16.22
CA PRO A 176 -9.66 0.76 15.36
C PRO A 176 -8.57 -0.27 15.62
N TYR A 177 -8.98 -1.53 15.62
CA TYR A 177 -8.09 -2.66 15.89
C TYR A 177 -7.13 -2.96 14.71
N ASP A 178 -7.59 -2.84 13.47
CA ASP A 178 -6.88 -3.22 12.24
C ASP A 178 -6.89 -2.04 11.25
N ALA A 179 -6.61 -2.33 9.96
CA ALA A 179 -6.67 -1.33 8.91
C ALA A 179 -8.03 -0.61 8.93
N ALA A 180 -7.98 0.71 8.97
CA ALA A 180 -9.15 1.56 9.14
C ALA A 180 -9.60 2.21 7.82
N GLY A 181 -8.73 2.29 6.82
CA GLY A 181 -9.03 2.89 5.51
C GLY A 181 -8.43 2.07 4.37
N TRP A 182 -9.27 1.59 3.46
CA TRP A 182 -8.87 0.72 2.35
C TRP A 182 -9.40 1.16 1.00
N THR A 183 -9.87 2.39 0.85
CA THR A 183 -10.43 2.95 -0.38
C THR A 183 -9.52 2.71 -1.58
N LEU A 184 -9.86 1.74 -2.44
CA LEU A 184 -9.01 1.28 -3.52
C LEU A 184 -8.72 2.36 -4.57
N PRO A 185 -9.69 3.20 -5.00
CA PRO A 185 -9.39 4.30 -5.93
C PRO A 185 -8.26 5.21 -5.47
N TYR A 186 -8.17 5.51 -4.16
CA TYR A 186 -7.10 6.35 -3.61
C TYR A 186 -5.75 5.62 -3.63
N GLN A 187 -5.71 4.37 -3.16
CA GLN A 187 -4.48 3.58 -3.14
C GLN A 187 -3.93 3.32 -4.55
N MET A 188 -4.83 3.09 -5.52
CA MET A 188 -4.46 2.81 -6.89
C MET A 188 -4.25 4.08 -7.74
N ASN A 189 -4.54 5.25 -7.19
CA ASN A 189 -4.53 6.53 -7.91
C ASN A 189 -5.41 6.48 -9.17
N VAL A 190 -6.61 5.91 -9.04
CA VAL A 190 -7.63 5.85 -10.09
C VAL A 190 -8.66 6.93 -9.85
N ASN A 191 -8.89 7.75 -10.88
CA ASN A 191 -9.95 8.73 -10.85
C ASN A 191 -11.31 8.05 -11.03
N VAL A 192 -12.13 8.09 -10.00
CA VAL A 192 -13.49 7.56 -9.96
C VAL A 192 -14.44 8.71 -9.62
N VAL A 193 -15.50 8.84 -10.39
CA VAL A 193 -16.56 9.83 -10.12
C VAL A 193 -17.77 9.09 -9.53
N GLU A 194 -18.19 9.53 -8.37
CA GLU A 194 -19.42 9.06 -7.74
C GLU A 194 -20.61 9.77 -8.39
N GLY A 195 -21.61 9.00 -8.79
CA GLY A 195 -22.82 9.53 -9.44
C GLY A 195 -23.94 9.72 -8.43
N ASP A 196 -24.21 10.97 -8.06
CA ASP A 196 -25.18 11.33 -7.03
C ASP A 196 -26.60 11.55 -7.57
N GLU A 197 -26.75 11.60 -8.90
CA GLU A 197 -28.04 11.76 -9.56
C GLU A 197 -28.52 10.44 -10.20
N PRO A 198 -29.84 10.19 -10.28
CA PRO A 198 -30.36 9.00 -10.95
C PRO A 198 -29.90 8.93 -12.42
N LEU A 199 -29.42 7.74 -12.84
CA LEU A 199 -29.01 7.53 -14.22
C LEU A 199 -30.20 7.76 -15.19
N PRO A 200 -30.13 8.76 -16.11
CA PRO A 200 -31.19 9.01 -17.09
C PRO A 200 -31.43 7.80 -18.00
N ALA A 201 -32.65 7.61 -18.48
CA ALA A 201 -32.97 6.49 -19.39
C ALA A 201 -32.07 6.48 -20.63
N ALA A 202 -31.72 7.64 -21.20
CA ALA A 202 -30.83 7.75 -22.35
C ALA A 202 -29.40 7.33 -22.01
N PHE A 203 -28.93 7.60 -20.79
CA PHE A 203 -27.61 7.15 -20.31
C PHE A 203 -27.59 5.64 -20.14
N ARG A 204 -28.61 5.07 -19.48
CA ARG A 204 -28.76 3.61 -19.32
C ARG A 204 -28.82 2.89 -20.67
N ALA A 205 -29.51 3.44 -21.66
CA ALA A 205 -29.58 2.87 -23.02
C ALA A 205 -28.25 2.95 -23.78
N ALA A 206 -27.32 3.78 -23.35
CA ALA A 206 -25.97 3.85 -23.91
C ALA A 206 -24.97 2.87 -23.25
N LEU A 207 -25.34 2.22 -22.15
CA LEU A 207 -24.49 1.24 -21.48
C LEU A 207 -24.47 -0.08 -22.26
N LEU A 208 -23.29 -0.56 -22.51
CA LEU A 208 -23.03 -1.84 -23.16
C LEU A 208 -22.32 -2.75 -22.14
N PRO A 209 -22.85 -3.96 -21.90
CA PRO A 209 -22.17 -4.94 -21.04
C PRO A 209 -20.79 -5.25 -21.57
N ILE A 210 -19.81 -5.34 -20.67
CA ILE A 210 -18.47 -5.80 -21.04
C ILE A 210 -18.55 -7.30 -21.34
N LYS A 211 -17.94 -7.69 -22.46
CA LYS A 211 -17.76 -9.11 -22.80
C LYS A 211 -16.59 -9.67 -21.98
N GLY A 212 -16.68 -10.94 -21.58
CA GLY A 212 -15.63 -11.57 -20.80
C GLY A 212 -15.82 -11.36 -19.29
N THR A 213 -17.05 -11.48 -18.82
CA THR A 213 -17.40 -11.41 -17.39
C THR A 213 -17.06 -12.72 -16.68
N ALA A 214 -17.65 -12.95 -15.51
CA ALA A 214 -17.44 -14.15 -14.68
C ALA A 214 -17.53 -15.49 -15.43
N THR A 215 -18.22 -15.54 -16.56
CA THR A 215 -18.32 -16.74 -17.41
C THR A 215 -16.99 -17.17 -18.00
N ASP A 216 -16.12 -16.20 -18.32
CA ASP A 216 -14.80 -16.50 -18.91
C ASP A 216 -13.80 -16.98 -17.85
N TRP A 217 -14.03 -16.64 -16.58
CA TRP A 217 -13.28 -17.19 -15.45
C TRP A 217 -13.48 -18.71 -15.30
N HIS A 218 -14.64 -19.22 -15.67
CA HIS A 218 -14.93 -20.67 -15.63
C HIS A 218 -14.26 -21.42 -16.77
N THR A 219 -13.95 -20.75 -17.87
CA THR A 219 -13.30 -21.36 -19.04
C THR A 219 -11.78 -21.29 -18.99
N ALA A 220 -11.21 -20.41 -18.13
CA ALA A 220 -9.77 -20.31 -17.89
C ALA A 220 -9.43 -20.66 -16.42
N PRO A 221 -9.72 -21.88 -15.95
CA PRO A 221 -9.63 -22.22 -14.52
C PRO A 221 -8.21 -22.24 -13.95
N THR A 222 -7.19 -22.21 -14.80
CA THR A 222 -5.79 -22.27 -14.39
C THR A 222 -5.18 -20.90 -14.03
N GLU A 223 -5.87 -19.80 -14.35
CA GLU A 223 -5.38 -18.43 -14.07
C GLU A 223 -6.46 -17.55 -13.43
N PRO A 224 -7.04 -17.95 -12.29
CA PRO A 224 -8.11 -17.19 -11.64
C PRO A 224 -7.67 -15.80 -11.16
N PHE A 225 -6.36 -15.57 -11.07
CA PHE A 225 -5.74 -14.30 -10.67
C PHE A 225 -4.89 -13.68 -11.77
N THR A 226 -5.20 -14.01 -13.03
CA THR A 226 -4.45 -13.44 -14.15
C THR A 226 -4.43 -11.92 -14.08
N THR A 227 -3.27 -11.33 -14.30
CA THR A 227 -3.12 -9.89 -14.52
C THR A 227 -3.52 -9.48 -15.94
N ASN A 228 -3.91 -10.42 -16.78
CA ASN A 228 -4.40 -10.15 -18.13
C ASN A 228 -5.82 -9.56 -18.08
N ALA A 229 -5.94 -8.26 -18.31
CA ALA A 229 -7.21 -7.55 -18.35
C ALA A 229 -8.14 -8.07 -19.46
N GLU A 230 -7.61 -8.63 -20.55
CA GLU A 230 -8.39 -9.18 -21.65
C GLU A 230 -9.22 -10.40 -21.22
N ALA A 231 -8.69 -11.23 -20.31
CA ALA A 231 -9.41 -12.39 -19.80
C ALA A 231 -10.71 -12.02 -19.05
N ALA A 232 -10.78 -10.82 -18.49
CA ALA A 232 -11.98 -10.27 -17.86
C ALA A 232 -12.82 -9.40 -18.80
N GLY A 233 -12.43 -9.25 -20.08
CA GLY A 233 -13.07 -8.33 -21.04
C GLY A 233 -12.87 -6.85 -20.72
N ILE A 234 -12.00 -6.53 -19.77
CA ILE A 234 -11.68 -5.16 -19.37
C ILE A 234 -10.28 -4.84 -19.90
N VAL A 235 -10.25 -4.04 -20.95
CA VAL A 235 -9.02 -3.73 -21.69
C VAL A 235 -8.67 -2.26 -21.47
N PRO A 236 -7.44 -1.94 -21.04
CA PRO A 236 -6.99 -0.56 -20.95
C PRO A 236 -6.93 0.08 -22.34
N LEU A 237 -6.83 1.40 -22.39
CA LEU A 237 -6.57 2.10 -23.66
C LEU A 237 -5.28 1.56 -24.29
N PRO A 238 -5.27 1.35 -25.61
CA PRO A 238 -4.09 0.82 -26.29
C PRO A 238 -2.84 1.64 -26.01
N GLY A 239 -1.74 0.94 -25.76
CA GLY A 239 -0.41 1.51 -25.75
C GLY A 239 0.12 1.76 -27.15
N GLY A 240 1.28 2.38 -27.24
CA GLY A 240 2.01 2.66 -28.47
C GLY A 240 2.90 3.88 -28.32
N ILE A 241 3.73 4.11 -29.34
CA ILE A 241 4.69 5.20 -29.36
C ILE A 241 4.32 6.14 -30.50
N SER A 242 3.96 7.39 -30.17
CA SER A 242 3.64 8.44 -31.13
C SER A 242 4.84 9.34 -31.44
N GLY A 243 4.68 10.24 -32.41
CA GLY A 243 5.72 11.22 -32.74
C GLY A 243 6.86 10.67 -33.61
N SER A 244 7.98 11.40 -33.65
CA SER A 244 9.15 11.09 -34.49
C SER A 244 10.45 11.37 -33.71
N GLY A 245 11.52 10.63 -34.04
CA GLY A 245 12.83 10.71 -33.40
C GLY A 245 13.35 9.34 -32.97
N ASP A 246 14.60 9.31 -32.54
CA ASP A 246 15.31 8.08 -32.18
C ASP A 246 15.26 7.76 -30.66
N VAL A 247 14.80 8.71 -29.87
CA VAL A 247 14.65 8.56 -28.42
C VAL A 247 13.18 8.50 -28.06
N VAL A 248 12.80 7.64 -27.13
CA VAL A 248 11.43 7.53 -26.63
C VAL A 248 11.37 8.04 -25.20
N GLU A 249 10.40 8.90 -24.92
CA GLU A 249 10.08 9.43 -23.59
C GLU A 249 9.00 8.58 -22.94
N LEU A 250 9.35 7.98 -21.80
CA LEU A 250 8.46 7.19 -20.96
C LEU A 250 7.99 8.01 -19.76
N ASP A 251 6.69 8.02 -19.53
CA ASP A 251 6.10 8.66 -18.34
C ASP A 251 6.15 7.70 -17.15
N PRO A 252 6.89 8.03 -16.07
CA PRO A 252 6.94 7.22 -14.85
C PRO A 252 5.61 7.21 -14.08
N ALA A 253 4.61 7.99 -14.48
CA ALA A 253 3.25 7.87 -13.94
C ALA A 253 2.58 6.54 -14.35
N GLN A 254 3.03 5.88 -15.40
CA GLN A 254 2.59 4.58 -15.84
C GLN A 254 3.51 3.50 -15.24
N ASN A 255 2.99 2.64 -14.37
CA ASN A 255 3.81 1.60 -13.73
C ASN A 255 4.46 0.65 -14.74
N ASN A 256 3.78 0.36 -15.85
CA ASN A 256 4.31 -0.48 -16.92
C ASN A 256 5.46 0.18 -17.70
N SER A 257 5.69 1.50 -17.56
CA SER A 257 6.90 2.14 -18.08
C SER A 257 8.16 1.52 -17.48
N PHE A 258 8.12 1.12 -16.20
CA PHE A 258 9.24 0.46 -15.54
C PHE A 258 9.49 -0.97 -16.05
N VAL A 259 8.43 -1.70 -16.43
CA VAL A 259 8.58 -2.99 -17.13
C VAL A 259 9.27 -2.79 -18.48
N LEU A 260 8.85 -1.77 -19.22
CA LEU A 260 9.45 -1.43 -20.51
C LEU A 260 10.92 -1.00 -20.35
N ILE A 261 11.25 -0.21 -19.32
CA ILE A 261 12.64 0.15 -18.97
C ILE A 261 13.47 -1.12 -18.72
N ASN A 262 12.97 -2.06 -17.93
CA ASN A 262 13.67 -3.31 -17.64
C ASN A 262 13.90 -4.14 -18.92
N ARG A 263 12.92 -4.17 -19.84
CA ARG A 263 13.07 -4.83 -21.15
C ARG A 263 14.12 -4.13 -22.04
N VAL A 264 14.16 -2.79 -22.02
CA VAL A 264 15.17 -2.01 -22.76
C VAL A 264 16.57 -2.30 -22.25
N ILE A 265 16.77 -2.23 -20.93
CA ILE A 265 18.06 -2.55 -20.29
C ILE A 265 18.45 -4.00 -20.60
N GLY A 266 17.51 -4.95 -20.48
CA GLY A 266 17.75 -6.37 -20.78
C GLY A 266 18.11 -6.66 -22.24
N ALA A 267 17.70 -5.78 -23.17
CA ALA A 267 18.05 -5.86 -24.58
C ALA A 267 19.34 -5.10 -24.96
N GLY A 268 20.05 -4.53 -23.97
CA GLY A 268 21.25 -3.74 -24.21
C GLY A 268 21.00 -2.30 -24.67
N GLY A 269 19.75 -1.83 -24.57
CA GLY A 269 19.39 -0.44 -24.86
C GLY A 269 19.85 0.52 -23.75
N THR A 270 19.65 1.79 -23.99
CA THR A 270 20.07 2.88 -23.09
C THR A 270 18.87 3.51 -22.40
N VAL A 271 19.04 3.87 -21.15
CA VAL A 271 17.99 4.52 -20.32
C VAL A 271 18.61 5.63 -19.49
N ARG A 272 17.95 6.78 -19.42
CA ARG A 272 18.35 7.88 -18.55
C ARG A 272 17.14 8.67 -18.07
N PHE A 273 17.24 9.14 -16.84
CA PHE A 273 16.28 10.08 -16.27
C PHE A 273 16.45 11.48 -16.88
N ALA A 274 15.33 12.11 -17.23
CA ALA A 274 15.22 13.51 -17.63
C ALA A 274 14.34 14.25 -16.63
N PRO A 275 14.86 15.29 -15.95
CA PRO A 275 14.07 16.05 -14.98
C PRO A 275 12.92 16.80 -15.66
N ALA A 276 11.92 17.19 -14.86
CA ALA A 276 10.83 18.02 -15.34
C ALA A 276 11.34 19.31 -15.97
N ALA A 277 10.89 19.61 -17.18
CA ALA A 277 11.26 20.81 -17.92
C ALA A 277 10.16 21.23 -18.88
N ASN A 278 10.09 22.53 -19.21
CA ASN A 278 9.21 23.08 -20.25
C ASN A 278 7.73 22.70 -20.10
N GLY A 279 7.22 22.60 -18.87
CA GLY A 279 5.83 22.23 -18.60
C GLY A 279 5.56 20.71 -18.66
N HIS A 280 6.55 19.89 -19.01
CA HIS A 280 6.47 18.43 -18.93
C HIS A 280 7.02 17.92 -17.60
N GLY A 281 6.36 16.93 -17.00
CA GLY A 281 6.87 16.21 -15.84
C GLY A 281 8.15 15.45 -16.16
N ALA A 282 8.83 14.93 -15.13
CA ALA A 282 10.00 14.08 -15.31
C ALA A 282 9.71 12.87 -16.21
N ARG A 283 10.69 12.44 -16.98
CA ARG A 283 10.60 11.34 -17.96
C ARG A 283 11.80 10.41 -17.85
N TYR A 284 11.65 9.20 -18.40
CA TYR A 284 12.79 8.35 -18.72
C TYR A 284 12.98 8.31 -20.23
N LEU A 285 14.18 8.66 -20.66
CA LEU A 285 14.57 8.61 -22.08
C LEU A 285 15.17 7.24 -22.37
N VAL A 286 14.66 6.57 -23.41
CA VAL A 286 15.17 5.26 -23.84
C VAL A 286 15.53 5.25 -25.32
N SER A 287 16.58 4.50 -25.68
CA SER A 287 17.01 4.30 -27.07
C SER A 287 17.83 3.00 -27.22
N GLY A 288 18.37 2.74 -28.41
CA GLY A 288 19.24 1.60 -28.67
C GLY A 288 18.53 0.26 -28.83
N VAL A 289 17.19 0.25 -28.93
CA VAL A 289 16.37 -0.94 -29.21
C VAL A 289 15.66 -0.73 -30.54
N ASP A 290 15.50 -1.80 -31.33
CA ASP A 290 14.73 -1.77 -32.58
C ASP A 290 13.35 -1.12 -32.39
N ALA A 291 12.99 -0.22 -33.31
CA ALA A 291 11.80 0.60 -33.19
C ALA A 291 10.50 -0.22 -33.18
N ALA A 292 10.42 -1.28 -34.01
CA ALA A 292 9.22 -2.11 -34.11
C ALA A 292 9.07 -2.98 -32.84
N LYS A 293 10.21 -3.45 -32.28
CA LYS A 293 10.24 -4.20 -31.03
C LYS A 293 9.79 -3.33 -29.86
N LEU A 294 10.30 -2.10 -29.77
CA LEU A 294 9.94 -1.16 -28.71
C LEU A 294 8.45 -0.79 -28.77
N ASP A 295 7.94 -0.53 -29.97
CA ASP A 295 6.52 -0.23 -30.19
C ASP A 295 5.63 -1.46 -29.91
N GLY A 296 6.08 -2.67 -30.24
CA GLY A 296 5.44 -3.92 -29.84
C GLY A 296 5.29 -4.07 -28.33
N TRP A 297 6.37 -3.79 -27.59
CA TRP A 297 6.33 -3.80 -26.12
C TRP A 297 5.41 -2.73 -25.54
N ALA A 298 5.43 -1.51 -26.09
CA ALA A 298 4.56 -0.45 -25.64
C ALA A 298 3.08 -0.81 -25.80
N ARG A 299 2.71 -1.46 -26.91
CA ARG A 299 1.34 -1.96 -27.13
C ARG A 299 0.98 -3.08 -26.17
N GLU A 300 1.83 -4.08 -26.02
CA GLU A 300 1.62 -5.21 -25.11
C GLU A 300 1.40 -4.74 -23.67
N LEU A 301 2.19 -3.78 -23.22
CA LEU A 301 2.17 -3.26 -21.86
C LEU A 301 1.15 -2.12 -21.67
N SER A 302 0.41 -1.72 -22.69
CA SER A 302 -0.46 -0.55 -22.69
C SER A 302 0.24 0.75 -22.28
N VAL A 303 1.54 0.86 -22.54
CA VAL A 303 2.34 2.06 -22.28
C VAL A 303 2.16 3.05 -23.43
N ARG A 304 1.82 4.29 -23.09
CA ARG A 304 1.76 5.41 -24.04
C ARG A 304 3.00 6.26 -23.89
N ALA A 305 3.71 6.42 -24.98
CA ALA A 305 5.00 7.10 -25.04
C ALA A 305 5.12 7.99 -26.29
N GLU A 306 6.11 8.87 -26.29
CA GLU A 306 6.35 9.79 -27.39
C GLU A 306 7.81 9.70 -27.84
N ARG A 307 8.03 9.84 -29.15
CA ARG A 307 9.37 9.97 -29.71
C ARG A 307 9.80 11.42 -29.70
N THR A 308 11.08 11.61 -29.42
CA THR A 308 11.70 12.93 -29.39
C THR A 308 13.01 12.93 -30.17
N SER A 309 13.41 14.10 -30.63
CA SER A 309 14.71 14.36 -31.24
C SER A 309 15.80 14.72 -30.21
N ALA A 310 15.57 14.43 -28.92
CA ALA A 310 16.59 14.59 -27.90
C ALA A 310 17.85 13.75 -28.19
N ALA A 311 18.98 14.16 -27.66
CA ALA A 311 20.20 13.37 -27.79
C ALA A 311 19.99 12.00 -27.09
N PRO A 312 20.40 10.88 -27.72
CA PRO A 312 20.32 9.57 -27.09
C PRO A 312 21.08 9.56 -25.76
N PRO A 313 20.52 8.95 -24.71
CA PRO A 313 21.23 8.81 -23.45
C PRO A 313 22.46 7.90 -23.61
N SER A 314 23.49 8.14 -22.77
CA SER A 314 24.60 7.20 -22.65
C SER A 314 24.09 5.87 -22.07
N ALA A 315 24.77 4.76 -22.41
CA ALA A 315 24.48 3.48 -21.82
C ALA A 315 24.66 3.55 -20.29
N ALA A 316 23.68 3.00 -19.57
CA ALA A 316 23.75 2.82 -18.14
C ALA A 316 23.88 1.33 -17.81
N ALA A 317 24.68 0.99 -16.81
CA ALA A 317 24.72 -0.38 -16.32
C ALA A 317 23.39 -0.77 -15.66
N PRO A 318 22.95 -2.04 -15.77
CA PRO A 318 21.82 -2.52 -15.01
C PRO A 318 22.06 -2.34 -13.51
N THR A 319 21.09 -1.78 -12.80
CA THR A 319 21.16 -1.65 -11.34
C THR A 319 21.19 -3.02 -10.68
N ARG A 320 22.15 -3.26 -9.80
CA ARG A 320 22.26 -4.50 -9.02
C ARG A 320 21.53 -4.33 -7.72
N VAL A 321 20.40 -5.00 -7.60
CA VAL A 321 19.48 -4.85 -6.47
C VAL A 321 19.58 -6.06 -5.54
N ALA A 322 19.65 -5.81 -4.24
CA ALA A 322 19.46 -6.80 -3.19
C ALA A 322 18.17 -6.52 -2.41
N LEU A 323 17.41 -7.55 -2.11
CA LEU A 323 16.28 -7.52 -1.18
C LEU A 323 16.64 -8.33 0.06
N VAL A 324 16.53 -7.73 1.24
CA VAL A 324 16.87 -8.40 2.50
C VAL A 324 15.69 -9.26 2.95
N LYS A 325 15.96 -10.55 3.17
CA LYS A 325 14.99 -11.53 3.66
C LYS A 325 15.34 -12.00 5.06
N MET A 326 14.41 -11.82 5.99
CA MET A 326 14.57 -12.27 7.37
C MET A 326 14.15 -13.73 7.53
N ALA A 327 14.88 -14.50 8.34
CA ALA A 327 14.59 -15.93 8.55
C ALA A 327 13.18 -16.21 9.12
N ALA A 328 12.61 -15.25 9.85
CA ALA A 328 11.28 -15.40 10.44
C ALA A 328 10.12 -15.18 9.44
N GLY A 329 10.42 -14.81 8.20
CA GLY A 329 9.43 -14.35 7.23
C GLY A 329 8.86 -12.97 7.59
N ASN A 330 8.43 -12.24 6.58
CA ASN A 330 7.76 -10.95 6.72
C ASN A 330 6.75 -10.82 5.58
N ILE A 331 5.49 -10.48 5.91
CA ILE A 331 4.42 -10.33 4.90
C ILE A 331 4.78 -9.23 3.90
N ASP A 332 5.30 -8.10 4.37
CA ASP A 332 5.65 -6.97 3.49
C ASP A 332 6.81 -7.32 2.57
N GLU A 333 7.79 -8.12 3.03
CA GLU A 333 8.87 -8.59 2.17
C GLU A 333 8.35 -9.48 1.03
N GLY A 334 7.38 -10.36 1.34
CA GLY A 334 6.73 -11.18 0.31
C GLY A 334 5.97 -10.35 -0.73
N TRP A 335 5.33 -9.25 -0.32
CA TRP A 335 4.71 -8.30 -1.26
C TRP A 335 5.75 -7.52 -2.08
N THR A 336 6.91 -7.25 -1.51
CA THR A 336 8.03 -6.64 -2.24
C THR A 336 8.58 -7.61 -3.29
N GLU A 337 8.77 -8.91 -2.97
CA GLU A 337 9.14 -9.95 -3.95
C GLU A 337 8.11 -9.97 -5.10
N TRP A 338 6.83 -10.06 -4.76
CA TRP A 338 5.75 -10.06 -5.75
C TRP A 338 5.77 -8.81 -6.66
N LEU A 339 6.00 -7.62 -6.08
CA LEU A 339 6.10 -6.38 -6.83
C LEU A 339 7.25 -6.42 -7.84
N LEU A 340 8.42 -6.85 -7.40
CA LEU A 340 9.62 -6.91 -8.24
C LEU A 340 9.48 -7.96 -9.35
N ASP A 341 8.96 -9.14 -9.03
CA ASP A 341 8.72 -10.22 -9.99
C ASP A 341 7.72 -9.81 -11.05
N THR A 342 6.58 -9.24 -10.63
CA THR A 342 5.51 -8.79 -11.55
C THR A 342 5.99 -7.74 -12.54
N HIS A 343 6.95 -6.89 -12.12
CA HIS A 343 7.51 -5.83 -12.99
C HIS A 343 8.84 -6.21 -13.65
N GLY A 344 9.22 -7.49 -13.59
CA GLY A 344 10.38 -8.02 -14.32
C GLY A 344 11.73 -7.53 -13.83
N TYR A 345 11.83 -7.14 -12.55
CA TYR A 345 13.10 -6.76 -11.95
C TYR A 345 13.95 -7.99 -11.64
N LYS A 346 15.25 -7.85 -11.85
CA LYS A 346 16.25 -8.83 -11.40
C LYS A 346 16.81 -8.35 -10.07
N TYR A 347 16.74 -9.19 -9.05
CA TYR A 347 17.27 -8.90 -7.72
C TYR A 347 17.87 -10.15 -7.08
N SER A 348 18.64 -9.96 -6.03
CA SER A 348 19.21 -11.04 -5.21
C SER A 348 18.55 -11.01 -3.83
N LEU A 349 18.00 -12.15 -3.41
CA LEU A 349 17.61 -12.32 -2.01
C LEU A 349 18.86 -12.49 -1.17
N ILE A 350 19.00 -11.65 -0.14
CA ILE A 350 20.11 -11.71 0.81
C ILE A 350 19.57 -11.77 2.24
N THR A 351 20.35 -12.39 3.11
CA THR A 351 20.03 -12.51 4.53
C THR A 351 20.77 -11.45 5.35
N PRO A 352 20.43 -11.21 6.61
CA PRO A 352 21.25 -10.37 7.49
C PRO A 352 22.71 -10.82 7.60
N ALA A 353 22.99 -12.12 7.47
CA ALA A 353 24.36 -12.62 7.46
C ALA A 353 25.15 -12.15 6.23
N ASP A 354 24.49 -12.00 5.08
CA ASP A 354 25.12 -11.48 3.86
C ASP A 354 25.50 -10.01 3.99
N LEU A 355 24.79 -9.24 4.81
CA LEU A 355 25.09 -7.82 5.09
C LEU A 355 26.45 -7.66 5.82
N GLN A 356 26.96 -8.72 6.45
CA GLN A 356 28.26 -8.72 7.12
C GLN A 356 29.44 -8.98 6.15
N ALA A 357 29.14 -9.29 4.89
CA ALA A 357 30.17 -9.54 3.90
C ALA A 357 30.91 -8.25 3.53
N ALA A 358 32.22 -8.34 3.38
CA ALA A 358 32.99 -7.23 2.85
C ALA A 358 32.61 -6.92 1.39
N ASN A 359 32.77 -5.66 1.00
CA ASN A 359 32.62 -5.22 -0.39
C ASN A 359 31.21 -5.39 -0.98
N LEU A 360 30.17 -5.09 -0.24
CA LEU A 360 28.78 -5.08 -0.76
C LEU A 360 28.64 -4.21 -2.00
N ASN A 361 29.34 -3.08 -2.10
CA ASN A 361 29.36 -2.19 -3.27
C ASN A 361 29.88 -2.86 -4.55
N SER A 362 30.70 -3.92 -4.45
CA SER A 362 31.11 -4.69 -5.63
C SER A 362 29.98 -5.58 -6.17
N ARG A 363 28.98 -5.87 -5.36
CA ARG A 363 27.88 -6.78 -5.68
C ARG A 363 26.57 -6.03 -5.96
N PHE A 364 26.31 -4.94 -5.24
CA PHE A 364 25.04 -4.24 -5.24
C PHE A 364 25.22 -2.73 -5.37
N ASP A 365 24.20 -2.09 -5.94
CA ASP A 365 24.05 -0.65 -6.02
C ASP A 365 22.94 -0.19 -5.07
N VAL A 366 21.91 -1.05 -4.89
CA VAL A 366 20.75 -0.80 -4.04
C VAL A 366 20.49 -1.99 -3.12
N ILE A 367 20.25 -1.72 -1.84
CA ILE A 367 19.77 -2.70 -0.85
C ILE A 367 18.39 -2.24 -0.38
N ILE A 368 17.36 -3.06 -0.61
CA ILE A 368 16.01 -2.85 -0.13
C ILE A 368 15.85 -3.57 1.21
N LEU A 369 15.60 -2.81 2.27
CA LEU A 369 15.23 -3.33 3.59
C LEU A 369 13.70 -3.42 3.75
N GLY A 370 12.97 -2.54 3.06
CA GLY A 370 11.53 -2.47 3.20
C GLY A 370 11.09 -2.04 4.61
N SER A 371 10.09 -2.71 5.14
CA SER A 371 9.61 -2.53 6.53
C SER A 371 10.40 -3.34 7.56
N GLN A 372 11.46 -4.01 7.15
CA GLN A 372 12.26 -4.86 8.03
C GLN A 372 13.24 -4.04 8.88
N SER A 373 13.36 -4.40 10.15
CA SER A 373 14.27 -3.72 11.08
C SER A 373 15.65 -4.34 11.07
N VAL A 374 16.67 -3.50 10.96
CA VAL A 374 18.07 -3.85 11.20
C VAL A 374 18.54 -3.19 12.50
N GLY A 375 19.54 -3.78 13.14
CA GLY A 375 20.07 -3.27 14.41
C GLY A 375 19.61 -4.06 15.64
N PRO A 376 20.00 -3.62 16.86
CA PRO A 376 19.61 -4.28 18.08
C PRO A 376 18.11 -4.45 18.16
N ARG A 377 17.65 -5.67 18.34
CA ARG A 377 16.22 -5.96 18.49
C ARG A 377 15.74 -5.40 19.84
N GLY A 378 15.50 -4.11 19.90
CA GLY A 378 14.67 -3.49 20.91
C GLY A 378 13.36 -4.26 20.94
N GLY A 379 12.93 -4.70 22.14
CA GLY A 379 11.81 -5.63 22.32
C GLY A 379 10.64 -5.28 21.42
N ARG A 380 10.16 -6.29 20.72
CA ARG A 380 9.00 -6.25 19.86
C ARG A 380 7.88 -5.43 20.51
N GLY A 381 7.59 -4.26 19.98
CA GLY A 381 6.27 -3.66 20.10
C GLY A 381 5.30 -4.60 19.40
N GLY A 382 4.82 -5.61 20.13
CA GLY A 382 3.85 -6.55 19.63
C GLY A 382 2.53 -5.82 19.46
N ARG A 383 1.89 -6.01 18.31
CA ARG A 383 0.44 -5.86 18.19
C ARG A 383 -0.23 -6.50 19.41
N GLY A 384 -1.05 -5.72 20.10
CA GLY A 384 -2.02 -6.05 21.12
C GLY A 384 -1.77 -7.29 21.97
N GLY A 385 -1.31 -7.10 23.19
CA GLY A 385 -1.25 -8.14 24.19
C GLY A 385 -0.28 -7.79 25.31
N GLY A 386 -0.80 -7.24 26.41
CA GLY A 386 -0.04 -6.96 27.63
C GLY A 386 0.68 -8.21 28.14
N GLY A 387 2.00 -8.18 28.08
CA GLY A 387 2.87 -9.21 28.62
C GLY A 387 4.18 -8.57 29.05
N ARG A 388 4.24 -8.08 30.31
CA ARG A 388 5.49 -7.78 31.00
C ARG A 388 6.27 -9.09 31.18
N GLY A 389 7.27 -9.29 30.36
CA GLY A 389 8.27 -10.32 30.55
C GLY A 389 9.58 -9.79 29.99
N GLY A 390 10.39 -9.16 30.85
CA GLY A 390 11.75 -8.78 30.52
C GLY A 390 12.54 -10.03 30.10
N ARG A 391 12.82 -10.18 28.81
CA ARG A 391 13.88 -11.08 28.33
C ARG A 391 15.16 -10.27 28.31
N GLY A 392 16.12 -10.69 29.12
CA GLY A 392 17.47 -10.15 29.09
C GLY A 392 18.03 -10.10 27.69
N SER A 393 18.82 -9.10 27.38
CA SER A 393 19.60 -8.97 26.14
C SER A 393 20.36 -10.28 25.90
N ASN A 394 20.28 -10.80 24.69
CA ASN A 394 21.13 -11.92 24.26
C ASN A 394 22.40 -11.33 23.62
N PRO A 395 23.56 -11.37 24.30
CA PRO A 395 24.76 -10.71 23.80
C PRO A 395 25.22 -11.19 22.42
N ALA A 396 24.89 -12.43 22.06
CA ALA A 396 25.21 -12.97 20.72
C ALA A 396 24.31 -12.37 19.63
N ALA A 397 23.03 -12.15 19.92
CA ALA A 397 22.11 -11.50 19.00
C ALA A 397 22.42 -10.00 18.84
N ASP A 398 22.80 -9.33 19.92
CA ASP A 398 23.20 -7.92 19.90
C ASP A 398 24.50 -7.72 19.11
N SER A 399 25.46 -8.63 19.20
CA SER A 399 26.71 -8.57 18.42
C SER A 399 26.51 -8.86 16.93
N ALA A 400 25.60 -9.76 16.56
CA ALA A 400 25.23 -10.00 15.17
C ALA A 400 24.59 -8.76 14.55
N SER A 401 23.63 -8.18 15.25
CA SER A 401 22.93 -6.95 14.88
C SER A 401 23.88 -5.77 14.64
N ALA A 402 24.91 -5.61 15.48
CA ALA A 402 25.92 -4.56 15.32
C ALA A 402 26.82 -4.77 14.07
N ARG A 403 27.05 -6.03 13.67
CA ARG A 403 27.80 -6.33 12.42
C ARG A 403 26.97 -6.06 11.18
N ASP A 404 25.65 -6.38 11.21
CA ASP A 404 24.72 -6.09 10.11
C ASP A 404 24.67 -4.59 9.84
N VAL A 405 24.58 -3.77 10.90
CA VAL A 405 24.60 -2.30 10.83
C VAL A 405 25.89 -1.80 10.20
N ARG A 406 27.04 -2.35 10.60
CA ARG A 406 28.34 -1.92 10.06
C ARG A 406 28.43 -2.18 8.55
N GLY A 407 27.97 -3.36 8.08
CA GLY A 407 27.98 -3.68 6.65
C GLY A 407 27.10 -2.72 5.84
N ILE A 408 25.95 -2.34 6.37
CA ILE A 408 25.07 -1.33 5.76
C ILE A 408 25.75 0.05 5.78
N ASP A 409 26.35 0.48 6.88
CA ASP A 409 27.04 1.78 6.99
C ASP A 409 28.20 1.86 5.97
N GLU A 410 29.04 0.84 5.91
CA GLU A 410 30.14 0.75 4.94
C GLU A 410 29.62 0.78 3.48
N PHE A 411 28.51 0.09 3.22
CA PHE A 411 27.88 0.08 1.89
C PHE A 411 27.39 1.46 1.47
N VAL A 412 26.67 2.18 2.35
CA VAL A 412 26.16 3.52 2.04
C VAL A 412 27.34 4.49 1.89
N ARG A 413 28.30 4.51 2.82
CA ARG A 413 29.49 5.37 2.73
C ARG A 413 30.31 5.13 1.46
N GLY A 414 30.30 3.91 0.95
CA GLY A 414 30.92 3.50 -0.32
C GLY A 414 30.13 3.93 -1.57
N GLY A 415 29.00 4.63 -1.43
CA GLY A 415 28.17 5.15 -2.52
C GLY A 415 26.95 4.31 -2.86
N GLY A 416 26.62 3.29 -2.06
CA GLY A 416 25.41 2.49 -2.21
C GLY A 416 24.15 3.23 -1.76
N THR A 417 22.98 2.77 -2.21
CA THR A 417 21.68 3.29 -1.80
C THR A 417 20.93 2.25 -0.98
N VAL A 418 20.43 2.64 0.19
CA VAL A 418 19.56 1.80 1.03
C VAL A 418 18.16 2.37 1.04
N VAL A 419 17.15 1.52 0.87
CA VAL A 419 15.74 1.91 0.83
C VAL A 419 14.98 1.22 1.95
N ALA A 420 14.29 2.02 2.78
CA ALA A 420 13.46 1.51 3.87
C ALA A 420 12.13 2.29 3.95
N TRP A 421 11.11 1.60 4.44
CA TRP A 421 9.81 2.23 4.66
C TRP A 421 9.15 1.81 5.96
N ASN A 422 8.19 2.63 6.39
CA ASN A 422 7.38 2.40 7.57
C ASN A 422 8.25 2.04 8.79
N GLN A 423 8.02 0.90 9.41
CA GLN A 423 8.70 0.46 10.64
C GLN A 423 10.19 0.13 10.43
N GLY A 424 10.64 -0.10 9.20
CA GLY A 424 12.05 -0.32 8.87
C GLY A 424 12.92 0.93 8.97
N THR A 425 12.33 2.11 8.92
CA THR A 425 13.05 3.38 8.80
C THR A 425 13.77 3.80 10.09
N MET A 426 13.07 3.87 11.22
CA MET A 426 13.66 4.40 12.46
C MET A 426 14.78 3.51 13.05
N PRO A 427 14.68 2.16 12.99
CA PRO A 427 15.83 1.31 13.33
C PRO A 427 17.08 1.63 12.50
N LEU A 428 16.91 1.89 11.20
CA LEU A 428 18.02 2.27 10.31
C LEU A 428 18.56 3.67 10.64
N VAL A 429 17.68 4.65 10.84
CA VAL A 429 18.05 6.02 11.26
C VAL A 429 18.89 5.99 12.53
N ASN A 430 18.44 5.26 13.54
CA ASN A 430 19.16 5.15 14.82
C ASN A 430 20.50 4.41 14.66
N ALA A 431 20.52 3.36 13.85
CA ALA A 431 21.71 2.54 13.63
C ALA A 431 22.83 3.30 12.91
N LEU A 432 22.47 4.13 11.93
CA LEU A 432 23.42 4.94 11.15
C LEU A 432 23.60 6.35 11.70
N HIS A 433 22.97 6.68 12.83
CA HIS A 433 23.02 8.03 13.44
C HIS A 433 22.64 9.15 12.46
N LEU A 434 21.62 8.90 11.62
CA LEU A 434 21.18 9.90 10.64
C LEU A 434 20.50 11.09 11.32
N PRO A 435 20.65 12.30 10.78
CA PRO A 435 20.08 13.53 11.34
C PRO A 435 18.57 13.65 11.07
N VAL A 436 17.83 12.64 11.49
CA VAL A 436 16.37 12.50 11.33
C VAL A 436 15.74 12.14 12.67
N HIS A 437 14.64 12.79 13.02
CA HIS A 437 13.90 12.52 14.23
C HIS A 437 12.45 12.09 13.89
N ASN A 438 11.90 11.17 14.67
CA ASN A 438 10.50 10.79 14.59
C ASN A 438 9.66 11.63 15.55
N VAL A 439 8.86 12.54 15.02
CA VAL A 439 8.02 13.49 15.75
C VAL A 439 7.07 12.80 16.74
N VAL A 440 6.61 11.60 16.39
CA VAL A 440 5.65 10.84 17.19
C VAL A 440 6.30 9.82 18.14
N GLN A 441 7.63 9.85 18.25
CA GLN A 441 8.33 8.96 19.17
C GLN A 441 8.00 9.29 20.63
N GLY A 442 7.46 8.30 21.35
CA GLY A 442 7.11 8.46 22.76
C GLY A 442 5.80 9.20 23.00
N VAL A 443 5.09 9.64 21.97
CA VAL A 443 3.76 10.22 22.11
C VAL A 443 2.78 9.13 22.58
N ASN A 444 1.92 9.48 23.53
CA ASN A 444 0.92 8.56 24.05
C ASN A 444 -0.09 8.18 22.93
N ARG A 445 -0.54 6.93 22.91
CA ARG A 445 -1.53 6.43 21.94
C ARG A 445 -2.86 7.21 21.98
N ARG A 446 -3.20 7.85 23.10
CA ARG A 446 -4.38 8.72 23.22
C ARG A 446 -4.19 10.09 22.59
N ASP A 447 -2.94 10.52 22.41
CA ASP A 447 -2.62 11.83 21.83
C ASP A 447 -2.30 11.74 20.34
N TYR A 448 -1.84 10.55 19.89
CA TYR A 448 -1.57 10.26 18.50
C TYR A 448 -1.79 8.78 18.18
N PHE A 449 -2.62 8.52 17.18
CA PHE A 449 -2.85 7.18 16.64
C PHE A 449 -3.22 7.23 15.17
N THR A 450 -2.59 6.37 14.37
CA THR A 450 -3.03 6.04 13.02
C THR A 450 -3.28 4.54 12.95
N GLY A 451 -4.52 4.13 12.70
CA GLY A 451 -4.80 2.80 12.15
C GLY A 451 -4.25 2.71 10.73
N GLY A 452 -4.33 1.55 10.07
CA GLY A 452 -4.04 1.46 8.65
C GLY A 452 -4.96 2.40 7.87
N SER A 453 -4.45 3.56 7.44
CA SER A 453 -5.25 4.67 6.90
C SER A 453 -4.59 5.31 5.70
N ILE A 454 -5.38 5.97 4.87
CA ILE A 454 -4.91 6.68 3.69
C ILE A 454 -4.78 8.16 4.01
N MET A 455 -3.56 8.68 3.87
CA MET A 455 -3.23 10.08 4.12
C MET A 455 -2.84 10.79 2.83
N ARG A 456 -3.13 12.09 2.76
CA ARG A 456 -2.63 12.95 1.70
C ARG A 456 -1.20 13.39 2.03
N VAL A 457 -0.37 13.39 1.00
CA VAL A 457 0.97 14.02 1.03
C VAL A 457 1.14 14.96 -0.16
N ILE A 458 2.02 15.92 0.00
CA ILE A 458 2.51 16.80 -1.08
C ILE A 458 3.88 16.27 -1.46
N ALA A 459 4.06 15.87 -2.73
CA ALA A 459 5.27 15.27 -3.25
C ALA A 459 6.13 16.31 -3.99
N ASP A 460 7.44 16.26 -3.83
CA ASP A 460 8.38 16.98 -4.70
C ASP A 460 8.57 16.20 -6.00
N THR A 461 7.70 16.48 -6.96
CA THR A 461 7.70 15.80 -8.26
C THR A 461 8.90 16.15 -9.15
N THR A 462 9.76 17.06 -8.72
CA THR A 462 10.99 17.41 -9.42
C THR A 462 12.14 16.48 -9.05
N HIS A 463 12.05 15.82 -7.89
CA HIS A 463 13.05 14.88 -7.45
C HIS A 463 12.89 13.52 -8.16
N PRO A 464 13.99 12.86 -8.62
CA PRO A 464 13.92 11.59 -9.33
C PRO A 464 13.15 10.50 -8.58
N LEU A 465 13.32 10.42 -7.27
CA LEU A 465 12.63 9.43 -6.41
C LEU A 465 11.10 9.58 -6.41
N MET A 466 10.59 10.77 -6.72
CA MET A 466 9.15 11.05 -6.77
C MET A 466 8.63 11.21 -8.21
N ALA A 467 9.44 10.87 -9.21
CA ALA A 467 9.03 10.95 -10.61
C ALA A 467 7.75 10.14 -10.87
N GLY A 468 6.80 10.76 -11.59
CA GLY A 468 5.51 10.16 -11.88
C GLY A 468 4.49 10.21 -10.74
N MET A 469 4.86 10.62 -9.53
CA MET A 469 3.88 10.91 -8.48
C MET A 469 3.04 12.14 -8.84
N PRO A 470 1.74 12.19 -8.48
CA PRO A 470 1.03 13.46 -8.49
C PRO A 470 1.58 14.40 -7.40
N ALA A 471 1.46 15.72 -7.61
CA ALA A 471 1.89 16.70 -6.62
C ALA A 471 1.17 16.53 -5.26
N GLU A 472 -0.13 16.22 -5.30
CA GLU A 472 -0.89 15.72 -4.15
C GLU A 472 -1.13 14.22 -4.37
N ALA A 473 -0.64 13.39 -3.47
CA ALA A 473 -0.72 11.95 -3.55
C ALA A 473 -1.38 11.35 -2.31
N ASP A 474 -2.01 10.22 -2.48
CA ASP A 474 -2.58 9.43 -1.39
C ASP A 474 -1.60 8.28 -1.06
N VAL A 475 -1.26 8.13 0.23
CA VAL A 475 -0.31 7.14 0.73
C VAL A 475 -0.91 6.34 1.88
N PHE A 476 -0.54 5.07 2.00
CA PHE A 476 -1.00 4.21 3.09
C PHE A 476 -0.04 4.26 4.28
N VAL A 477 -0.57 4.55 5.46
CA VAL A 477 0.19 4.62 6.72
C VAL A 477 -0.42 3.69 7.77
N GLU A 478 0.41 3.02 8.55
CA GLU A 478 -0.02 2.15 9.66
C GLU A 478 1.05 2.14 10.76
N GLY A 479 0.80 2.86 11.86
CA GLY A 479 1.80 2.99 12.91
C GLY A 479 3.12 3.58 12.41
N SER A 480 3.03 4.41 11.40
CA SER A 480 4.15 4.97 10.64
C SER A 480 4.85 6.08 11.42
N PRO A 481 6.16 6.28 11.25
CA PRO A 481 6.85 7.44 11.78
C PRO A 481 6.39 8.73 11.07
N VAL A 482 6.70 9.85 11.67
CA VAL A 482 6.56 11.20 11.08
C VAL A 482 7.91 11.86 11.20
N PHE A 483 8.51 12.28 10.08
CA PHE A 483 9.88 12.75 10.09
C PHE A 483 10.00 14.25 10.27
N THR A 484 11.01 14.63 11.04
CA THR A 484 11.65 15.96 10.95
C THR A 484 13.15 15.79 10.89
N THR A 485 13.85 16.79 10.37
CA THR A 485 15.31 16.77 10.30
C THR A 485 15.92 17.49 11.48
N THR A 486 17.16 17.15 11.80
CA THR A 486 17.96 17.78 12.85
C THR A 486 19.21 18.40 12.26
N ASP A 487 19.99 19.09 13.09
CA ASP A 487 21.24 19.70 12.68
C ASP A 487 22.15 18.69 11.98
N GLY A 488 22.77 19.12 10.88
CA GLY A 488 23.62 18.26 10.06
C GLY A 488 22.88 17.48 8.97
N PHE A 489 21.59 17.71 8.76
CA PHE A 489 20.86 17.06 7.65
C PHE A 489 21.43 17.54 6.30
N ASP A 490 21.89 16.58 5.50
CA ASP A 490 22.25 16.73 4.09
C ASP A 490 21.35 15.79 3.27
N GLY A 491 20.60 16.34 2.32
CA GLY A 491 19.64 15.57 1.54
C GLY A 491 18.41 16.37 1.11
N SER A 492 17.34 15.64 0.80
CA SER A 492 16.09 16.21 0.30
C SER A 492 14.87 15.66 1.04
N VAL A 493 13.88 16.53 1.28
CA VAL A 493 12.54 16.10 1.66
C VAL A 493 11.76 15.80 0.39
N LEU A 494 11.34 14.56 0.23
CA LEU A 494 10.69 14.01 -0.97
C LEU A 494 9.17 14.21 -0.94
N ALA A 495 8.58 14.09 0.25
CA ALA A 495 7.16 14.30 0.48
C ALA A 495 6.93 14.84 1.89
N LYS A 496 5.85 15.61 2.05
CA LYS A 496 5.41 16.17 3.33
C LYS A 496 3.92 16.05 3.47
N TYR A 497 3.44 15.97 4.71
CA TYR A 497 2.03 16.10 5.00
C TYR A 497 1.57 17.56 4.80
N PRO A 498 0.32 17.80 4.34
CA PRO A 498 -0.18 19.16 4.17
C PRO A 498 -0.23 19.90 5.51
N ALA A 499 0.21 21.17 5.53
CA ALA A 499 0.15 22.03 6.73
C ALA A 499 -1.30 22.46 7.06
N SER A 500 -2.19 22.46 6.07
CA SER A 500 -3.61 22.81 6.19
C SER A 500 -4.45 22.00 5.21
N GLY A 501 -5.75 22.07 5.34
CA GLY A 501 -6.68 21.30 4.49
C GLY A 501 -6.78 19.83 4.89
N THR A 502 -7.26 19.00 3.96
CA THR A 502 -7.54 17.57 4.21
C THR A 502 -6.23 16.78 4.33
N LEU A 503 -6.02 16.14 5.47
CA LEU A 503 -4.90 15.23 5.72
C LEU A 503 -5.38 13.76 5.63
N LEU A 504 -6.37 13.39 6.44
CA LEU A 504 -6.99 12.05 6.39
C LEU A 504 -7.88 11.93 5.17
N ARG A 505 -7.61 10.96 4.32
CA ARG A 505 -8.40 10.65 3.12
C ARG A 505 -9.42 9.54 3.36
N SER A 506 -9.01 8.53 4.10
CA SER A 506 -9.84 7.39 4.47
C SER A 506 -9.25 6.69 5.67
N GLY A 507 -10.09 6.31 6.63
CA GLY A 507 -9.67 5.59 7.84
C GLY A 507 -9.78 6.42 9.10
N PHE A 508 -8.78 6.28 9.98
CA PHE A 508 -8.79 6.86 11.32
C PHE A 508 -7.46 7.55 11.65
N LEU A 509 -7.56 8.75 12.20
CA LEU A 509 -6.41 9.55 12.65
C LEU A 509 -6.79 10.36 13.89
N ASP A 510 -6.07 10.13 14.97
CA ASP A 510 -6.01 11.04 16.12
C ASP A 510 -4.69 11.78 16.12
N GLY A 511 -4.71 13.05 16.53
CA GLY A 511 -3.48 13.85 16.68
C GLY A 511 -2.90 14.38 15.38
N GLU A 512 -3.73 14.90 14.47
CA GLU A 512 -3.28 15.50 13.21
C GLU A 512 -2.11 16.50 13.35
N GLN A 513 -2.04 17.22 14.48
CA GLN A 513 -0.99 18.22 14.74
C GLN A 513 0.42 17.61 14.72
N TYR A 514 0.55 16.31 14.98
CA TYR A 514 1.83 15.61 14.92
C TYR A 514 2.27 15.26 13.49
N MET A 515 1.39 15.38 12.51
CA MET A 515 1.69 15.11 11.11
C MET A 515 1.79 16.39 10.26
N ARG A 516 0.97 17.39 10.56
CA ARG A 516 0.82 18.59 9.71
C ARG A 516 2.13 19.30 9.44
N GLY A 517 2.48 19.43 8.15
CA GLY A 517 3.68 20.08 7.65
C GLY A 517 4.98 19.27 7.81
N PHE A 518 4.97 18.18 8.56
CA PHE A 518 6.14 17.32 8.74
C PHE A 518 6.40 16.43 7.52
N ALA A 519 7.63 15.92 7.43
CA ALA A 519 8.05 15.13 6.30
C ALA A 519 7.49 13.69 6.36
N ALA A 520 7.09 13.18 5.18
CA ALA A 520 6.61 11.83 4.96
C ALA A 520 7.60 10.96 4.18
N ALA A 521 8.58 11.55 3.51
CA ALA A 521 9.65 10.83 2.83
C ALA A 521 10.90 11.68 2.73
N LEU A 522 12.05 11.04 2.83
CA LEU A 522 13.37 11.67 2.84
C LEU A 522 14.35 10.92 1.93
N ASP A 523 15.23 11.64 1.28
CA ASP A 523 16.51 11.17 0.79
C ASP A 523 17.59 11.77 1.67
N VAL A 524 18.29 10.96 2.44
CA VAL A 524 19.36 11.38 3.35
C VAL A 524 20.70 10.99 2.73
N LYS A 525 21.52 11.98 2.42
CA LYS A 525 22.89 11.73 1.99
C LYS A 525 23.74 11.31 3.18
N HIS A 526 24.44 10.21 3.06
CA HIS A 526 25.34 9.68 4.07
C HIS A 526 26.68 9.35 3.44
N ASP A 527 27.64 10.26 3.60
CA ASP A 527 28.92 10.33 2.87
C ASP A 527 28.69 10.33 1.34
N ASN A 528 29.07 9.22 0.64
CA ASN A 528 28.96 9.12 -0.81
C ASN A 528 27.64 8.48 -1.28
N GLY A 529 26.85 7.92 -0.38
CA GLY A 529 25.62 7.19 -0.70
C GLY A 529 24.38 7.86 -0.14
N HIS A 530 23.26 7.14 -0.27
CA HIS A 530 21.93 7.63 0.04
C HIS A 530 21.13 6.65 0.91
N VAL A 531 20.35 7.17 1.83
CA VAL A 531 19.36 6.44 2.60
C VAL A 531 17.99 7.03 2.29
N VAL A 532 17.18 6.27 1.55
CA VAL A 532 15.83 6.66 1.15
C VAL A 532 14.83 6.12 2.16
N LEU A 533 14.06 7.01 2.77
CA LEU A 533 13.13 6.70 3.85
C LEU A 533 11.71 7.13 3.47
N PHE A 534 10.78 6.17 3.42
CA PHE A 534 9.36 6.45 3.28
C PHE A 534 8.64 6.17 4.62
N ALA A 535 7.95 7.17 5.18
CA ALA A 535 7.13 7.01 6.38
C ALA A 535 5.86 6.18 6.11
N PHE A 536 5.49 5.97 4.85
CA PHE A 536 4.33 5.20 4.41
C PHE A 536 4.74 3.84 3.84
N GLN A 537 3.77 2.99 3.55
CA GLN A 537 3.97 1.69 2.90
C GLN A 537 3.69 1.80 1.39
N PRO A 538 4.72 1.90 0.52
CA PRO A 538 4.53 2.20 -0.90
C PRO A 538 3.90 1.06 -1.69
N GLU A 539 3.94 -0.18 -1.18
CA GLU A 539 3.44 -1.38 -1.88
C GLU A 539 2.41 -2.18 -1.06
N TRP A 540 1.82 -1.57 -0.04
CA TRP A 540 0.97 -2.25 0.93
C TRP A 540 0.02 -3.29 0.32
N ARG A 541 0.27 -4.56 0.62
CA ARG A 541 -0.49 -5.74 0.17
C ARG A 541 -0.74 -5.78 -1.35
N GLY A 542 0.13 -5.19 -2.16
CA GLY A 542 -0.03 -5.08 -3.62
C GLY A 542 -1.20 -4.19 -4.05
N GLN A 543 -1.78 -3.40 -3.16
CA GLN A 543 -2.94 -2.54 -3.42
C GLN A 543 -2.54 -1.09 -3.77
N SER A 544 -1.45 -0.59 -3.17
CA SER A 544 -1.02 0.80 -3.32
C SER A 544 -0.31 1.05 -4.66
N THR A 545 -0.93 0.65 -5.78
CA THR A 545 -0.30 0.78 -7.11
C THR A 545 0.03 2.22 -7.48
N GLY A 546 -0.65 3.20 -6.86
CA GLY A 546 -0.37 4.62 -7.01
C GLY A 546 1.00 5.04 -6.49
N THR A 547 1.62 4.27 -5.60
CA THR A 547 2.92 4.55 -4.98
C THR A 547 4.05 3.58 -5.37
N PHE A 548 3.79 2.51 -6.11
CA PHE A 548 4.80 1.53 -6.57
C PHE A 548 6.02 2.20 -7.21
N ARG A 549 5.77 3.25 -7.99
CA ARG A 549 6.83 4.01 -8.69
C ARG A 549 7.89 4.59 -7.77
N THR A 550 7.60 4.84 -6.50
CA THR A 550 8.61 5.31 -5.54
C THR A 550 9.66 4.23 -5.25
N VAL A 551 9.25 2.96 -5.19
CA VAL A 551 10.17 1.81 -5.07
C VAL A 551 11.00 1.65 -6.35
N PHE A 552 10.35 1.71 -7.52
CA PHE A 552 11.03 1.58 -8.81
C PHE A 552 12.04 2.72 -9.05
N ASN A 553 11.62 3.95 -8.79
CA ASN A 553 12.50 5.11 -8.88
C ASN A 553 13.70 5.00 -7.93
N SER A 554 13.52 4.44 -6.72
CA SER A 554 14.61 4.25 -5.77
C SER A 554 15.69 3.30 -6.30
N MET A 555 15.30 2.25 -7.02
CA MET A 555 16.24 1.35 -7.66
C MET A 555 16.99 2.02 -8.81
N LEU A 556 16.28 2.77 -9.66
CA LEU A 556 16.92 3.50 -10.77
C LEU A 556 17.79 4.65 -10.28
N PHE A 557 17.41 5.31 -9.19
CA PHE A 557 18.20 6.37 -8.54
C PHE A 557 19.50 5.85 -7.93
N GLY A 558 19.46 4.69 -7.29
CA GLY A 558 20.66 4.05 -6.73
C GLY A 558 21.63 3.51 -7.77
N GLY A 559 21.18 3.34 -9.03
CA GLY A 559 21.99 2.96 -10.18
C GLY A 559 22.44 4.17 -11.01
N ASP A 560 23.03 3.90 -12.18
CA ASP A 560 23.50 4.97 -13.08
C ASP A 560 22.38 5.75 -13.79
N VAL A 561 21.15 5.23 -13.79
CA VAL A 561 20.05 5.74 -14.63
C VAL A 561 19.57 7.11 -14.16
N ALA A 562 19.39 7.30 -12.85
CA ALA A 562 18.76 8.47 -12.29
C ALA A 562 19.57 9.18 -11.19
N LYS A 563 20.80 8.74 -10.93
CA LYS A 563 21.68 9.34 -9.91
C LYS A 563 22.14 10.72 -10.38
N GLN A 564 21.44 11.76 -9.93
CA GLN A 564 21.76 13.15 -10.22
C GLN A 564 21.88 13.93 -8.92
N ALA A 565 22.80 14.90 -8.89
CA ALA A 565 22.82 15.87 -7.81
C ALA A 565 21.53 16.72 -7.88
N VAL A 566 20.62 16.49 -6.95
CA VAL A 566 19.42 17.31 -6.79
C VAL A 566 19.81 18.45 -5.85
N GLY A 567 19.80 19.68 -6.36
CA GLY A 567 20.03 20.85 -5.53
C GLY A 567 18.97 20.95 -4.43
N ALA A 568 19.36 21.54 -3.29
CA ALA A 568 18.43 21.81 -2.19
C ALA A 568 17.25 22.62 -2.72
N SER A 569 16.09 21.98 -2.80
CA SER A 569 14.85 22.67 -3.16
C SER A 569 14.30 23.36 -1.92
N GLY A 570 13.82 24.58 -2.02
CA GLY A 570 13.04 25.23 -0.96
C GLY A 570 11.66 24.58 -0.72
N PHE A 571 11.54 23.30 -1.07
CA PHE A 571 10.30 22.55 -1.00
C PHE A 571 9.74 22.43 0.41
N TRP A 572 10.61 22.34 1.41
CA TRP A 572 10.20 22.12 2.78
C TRP A 572 11.01 22.94 3.79
N THR A 573 10.31 23.34 4.86
CA THR A 573 10.91 23.93 6.06
C THR A 573 10.32 23.20 7.25
N ALA A 574 11.15 22.77 8.19
CA ALA A 574 10.71 22.04 9.38
C ALA A 574 9.72 22.89 10.20
N PRO A 575 8.50 22.41 10.45
CA PRO A 575 7.61 23.07 11.38
C PRO A 575 8.15 22.94 12.82
N PRO A 576 7.72 23.83 13.75
CA PRO A 576 8.04 23.65 15.15
C PRO A 576 7.44 22.34 15.69
N LEU A 577 8.18 21.64 16.55
CA LEU A 577 7.69 20.42 17.18
C LEU A 577 6.41 20.71 18.00
N PRO A 578 5.40 19.84 17.95
CA PRO A 578 4.21 19.98 18.76
C PRO A 578 4.58 19.92 20.25
N VAL A 579 3.94 20.76 21.05
CA VAL A 579 4.08 20.69 22.49
C VAL A 579 3.43 19.38 22.95
N GLN A 580 4.24 18.46 23.46
CA GLN A 580 3.70 17.26 24.09
C GLN A 580 2.91 17.70 25.34
N ALA A 581 1.65 17.28 25.44
CA ALA A 581 0.89 17.48 26.65
C ALA A 581 1.69 16.82 27.79
N GLY A 582 2.20 17.65 28.70
CA GLY A 582 3.03 17.16 29.81
C GLY A 582 2.27 16.05 30.54
N THR A 583 2.95 14.96 30.86
CA THR A 583 2.39 13.88 31.67
C THR A 583 1.77 14.50 32.93
N PRO A 584 0.44 14.48 33.16
CA PRO A 584 -0.13 15.00 34.39
C PRO A 584 0.41 14.16 35.51
N GLY A 585 1.19 14.73 36.37
CA GLY A 585 1.53 14.14 37.66
C GLY A 585 0.23 13.94 38.46
N GLY A 586 -0.17 12.68 38.64
CA GLY A 586 -1.20 12.28 39.61
C GLY A 586 -2.64 12.48 39.17
N SER A 587 -3.27 11.36 38.94
CA SER A 587 -4.71 11.05 38.94
C SER A 587 -5.67 12.19 39.38
N GLU A 588 -6.21 12.93 38.42
CA GLU A 588 -7.58 13.45 38.55
C GLU A 588 -8.48 12.61 37.64
N ARG A 589 -9.27 11.74 38.30
CA ARG A 589 -10.35 11.01 37.62
C ARG A 589 -11.42 12.03 37.24
N ARG A 590 -11.72 12.18 35.95
CA ARG A 590 -12.95 12.83 35.52
C ARG A 590 -14.15 12.09 36.11
N PRO A 591 -15.12 12.78 36.69
CA PRO A 591 -16.35 12.15 37.15
C PRO A 591 -17.11 11.57 35.91
N PRO A 592 -17.84 10.47 36.09
CA PRO A 592 -18.64 9.89 35.02
C PRO A 592 -19.72 10.87 34.56
N PRO A 593 -20.10 10.87 33.28
CA PRO A 593 -21.19 11.69 32.81
C PRO A 593 -22.49 11.28 33.49
N ASN A 594 -23.22 12.26 33.99
CA ASN A 594 -24.58 12.05 34.50
C ASN A 594 -25.49 11.63 33.36
N HIS A 595 -26.24 10.57 33.61
CA HIS A 595 -27.28 10.01 32.74
C HIS A 595 -28.38 11.00 32.38
#